data_76f5fc2c0042dbff274ffd1fdb2a93a8
#
_entry.id   76f5fc2c0042dbff274ffd1fdb2a93a8
#
_cell.length_a   1.000
_cell.length_b   1.000
_cell.length_c   1.000
_cell.angle_alpha   90.00
_cell.angle_beta   90.00
_cell.angle_gamma   90.00
#
_symmetry.space_group_name_H-M   'P 1'
#
loop_
_entity.id
_entity.type
_entity.pdbx_description
1 polymer ?
#
loop_
_entity_poly.entity_id
_entity_poly.type
_entity_poly.pdbx_seq_one_letter_code
_entity_poly.pdbx_strand_id
1 'polypeptide(L)'
;MRERVILDTGPLVAFINGRDRYHEWAKMQWAEMNPPLLTCEAVLSEACFLFRGLEGGDRAVLELLHRKVLDIPFRLVEYVSQIAWLLKKYADIPMSLADACLVRMTELYPDSPVLTLDTDFNIYRKNKHRVIRTLSPSDFK
;
A
#
# COMPACT_ATOMS: atom_id res chain seq x y z
N MET A 1 -15.91 9.13 12.81
CA MET A 1 -15.74 8.11 11.76
C MET A 1 -14.26 7.87 11.52
N ARG A 2 -13.85 6.61 11.53
CA ARG A 2 -12.45 6.30 11.30
C ARG A 2 -12.08 6.51 9.82
N GLU A 3 -10.88 7.01 9.61
CA GLU A 3 -10.34 7.17 8.27
C GLU A 3 -10.10 5.81 7.63
N ARG A 4 -10.23 5.74 6.31
CA ARG A 4 -9.80 4.57 5.57
C ARG A 4 -8.28 4.59 5.43
N VAL A 5 -7.69 3.41 5.36
CA VAL A 5 -6.24 3.25 5.28
C VAL A 5 -5.88 2.79 3.87
N ILE A 6 -4.82 3.39 3.32
CA ILE A 6 -4.25 2.99 2.03
C ILE A 6 -3.19 1.92 2.33
N LEU A 7 -3.25 0.80 1.62
CA LEU A 7 -2.44 -0.39 1.91
C LEU A 7 -1.32 -0.57 0.90
N ASP A 8 -0.08 -0.61 1.39
CA ASP A 8 1.10 -0.97 0.61
C ASP A 8 1.32 -2.49 0.63
N THR A 9 2.22 -2.96 -0.22
CA THR A 9 2.51 -4.37 -0.43
C THR A 9 3.04 -5.08 0.81
N GLY A 10 4.00 -4.48 1.52
CA GLY A 10 4.66 -5.12 2.66
C GLY A 10 3.71 -5.58 3.74
N PRO A 11 2.84 -4.71 4.26
CA PRO A 11 1.87 -5.11 5.27
C PRO A 11 0.85 -6.13 4.78
N LEU A 12 0.49 -6.10 3.50
CA LEU A 12 -0.41 -7.11 2.92
C LEU A 12 0.26 -8.49 2.95
N VAL A 13 1.52 -8.58 2.53
CA VAL A 13 2.28 -9.82 2.56
C VAL A 13 2.45 -10.29 4.01
N ALA A 14 2.79 -9.38 4.92
CA ALA A 14 2.98 -9.71 6.34
C ALA A 14 1.71 -10.23 6.98
N PHE A 15 0.55 -9.67 6.62
CA PHE A 15 -0.73 -10.13 7.14
C PHE A 15 -1.05 -11.57 6.72
N ILE A 16 -0.78 -11.91 5.47
CA ILE A 16 -1.12 -13.22 4.91
C ILE A 16 -0.07 -14.27 5.28
N ASN A 17 1.21 -13.91 5.27
CA ASN A 17 2.31 -14.85 5.52
C ASN A 17 2.63 -14.92 7.01
N GLY A 18 2.21 -16.00 7.66
CA GLY A 18 2.44 -16.20 9.10
C GLY A 18 3.91 -16.29 9.51
N ARG A 19 4.82 -16.48 8.55
CA ARG A 19 6.27 -16.54 8.80
C ARG A 19 6.95 -15.19 8.60
N ASP A 20 6.21 -14.16 8.16
CA ASP A 20 6.79 -12.85 7.95
C ASP A 20 7.17 -12.22 9.29
N ARG A 21 8.31 -11.54 9.31
CA ARG A 21 8.82 -10.87 10.51
C ARG A 21 7.80 -9.91 11.12
N TYR A 22 7.00 -9.26 10.29
CA TYR A 22 6.02 -8.27 10.72
C TYR A 22 4.60 -8.81 10.77
N HIS A 23 4.43 -10.14 10.76
CA HIS A 23 3.11 -10.76 10.74
C HIS A 23 2.24 -10.32 11.94
N GLU A 24 2.78 -10.38 13.15
CA GLU A 24 2.03 -10.01 14.35
C GLU A 24 1.69 -8.52 14.36
N TRP A 25 2.63 -7.68 13.95
CA TRP A 25 2.35 -6.25 13.82
C TRP A 25 1.22 -5.98 12.81
N ALA A 26 1.27 -6.63 11.67
CA ALA A 26 0.24 -6.46 10.63
C ALA A 26 -1.13 -6.90 11.13
N LYS A 27 -1.20 -8.02 11.84
CA LYS A 27 -2.45 -8.50 12.43
C LYS A 27 -3.04 -7.48 13.41
N MET A 28 -2.20 -6.89 14.25
CA MET A 28 -2.64 -5.87 15.21
C MET A 28 -3.17 -4.64 14.50
N GLN A 29 -2.48 -4.18 13.44
CA GLN A 29 -2.94 -3.04 12.65
C GLN A 29 -4.29 -3.34 12.00
N TRP A 30 -4.41 -4.52 11.39
CA TRP A 30 -5.63 -4.93 10.71
C TRP A 30 -6.84 -4.95 11.65
N ALA A 31 -6.64 -5.42 12.89
CA ALA A 31 -7.70 -5.51 13.89
C ALA A 31 -8.26 -4.13 14.27
N GLU A 32 -7.46 -3.07 14.13
CA GLU A 32 -7.86 -1.72 14.51
C GLU A 32 -8.43 -0.91 13.35
N MET A 33 -8.41 -1.46 12.13
CA MET A 33 -8.82 -0.73 10.94
C MET A 33 -10.25 -1.05 10.52
N ASN A 34 -10.90 -0.08 9.90
CA ASN A 34 -12.21 -0.29 9.29
C ASN A 34 -12.03 -0.73 7.84
N PRO A 35 -12.54 -1.92 7.46
CA PRO A 35 -12.54 -2.30 6.06
C PRO A 35 -13.54 -1.45 5.27
N PRO A 36 -13.33 -1.33 3.96
CA PRO A 36 -12.20 -1.87 3.21
C PRO A 36 -10.95 -1.02 3.34
N LEU A 37 -9.78 -1.67 3.27
CA LEU A 37 -8.52 -0.95 3.06
C LEU A 37 -8.41 -0.65 1.58
N LEU A 38 -7.88 0.52 1.25
CA LEU A 38 -7.79 0.99 -0.14
C LEU A 38 -6.42 0.64 -0.71
N THR A 39 -6.40 0.11 -1.92
CA THR A 39 -5.15 -0.23 -2.57
C THR A 39 -5.27 -0.10 -4.08
N CYS A 40 -4.32 -0.62 -4.84
CA CYS A 40 -4.31 -0.60 -6.28
C CYS A 40 -3.84 -1.95 -6.82
N GLU A 41 -4.12 -2.22 -8.08
CA GLU A 41 -3.76 -3.50 -8.69
C GLU A 41 -2.25 -3.71 -8.76
N ALA A 42 -1.46 -2.64 -8.87
CA ALA A 42 0.00 -2.76 -8.83
C ALA A 42 0.48 -3.37 -7.52
N VAL A 43 -0.13 -2.98 -6.39
CA VAL A 43 0.17 -3.58 -5.07
C VAL A 43 -0.20 -5.06 -5.06
N LEU A 44 -1.38 -5.40 -5.57
CA LEU A 44 -1.82 -6.81 -5.61
C LEU A 44 -0.88 -7.65 -6.46
N SER A 45 -0.42 -7.11 -7.59
CA SER A 45 0.52 -7.79 -8.47
C SER A 45 1.86 -8.04 -7.78
N GLU A 46 2.38 -7.04 -7.08
CA GLU A 46 3.63 -7.20 -6.31
C GLU A 46 3.48 -8.26 -5.21
N ALA A 47 2.36 -8.23 -4.49
CA ALA A 47 2.10 -9.19 -3.42
C ALA A 47 2.04 -10.62 -3.98
N CYS A 48 1.32 -10.82 -5.08
CA CYS A 48 1.22 -12.14 -5.71
C CYS A 48 2.58 -12.64 -6.17
N PHE A 49 3.43 -11.76 -6.70
CA PHE A 49 4.79 -12.12 -7.08
C PHE A 49 5.61 -12.57 -5.86
N LEU A 50 5.49 -11.86 -4.75
CA LEU A 50 6.21 -12.21 -3.52
C LEU A 50 5.72 -13.53 -2.92
N PHE A 51 4.49 -13.93 -3.20
CA PHE A 51 3.93 -15.21 -2.75
C PHE A 51 4.22 -16.38 -3.68
N ARG A 52 5.01 -16.20 -4.76
CA ARG A 52 5.22 -17.29 -5.74
C ARG A 52 5.83 -18.55 -5.13
N GLY A 53 6.47 -18.46 -3.98
CA GLY A 53 6.99 -19.62 -3.26
C GLY A 53 6.10 -20.10 -2.12
N LEU A 54 4.96 -19.42 -1.89
CA LEU A 54 4.02 -19.74 -0.82
C LEU A 54 2.70 -20.17 -1.42
N GLU A 55 2.37 -21.44 -1.28
CA GLU A 55 1.13 -21.97 -1.85
C GLU A 55 -0.09 -21.26 -1.26
N GLY A 56 -0.97 -20.80 -2.15
CA GLY A 56 -2.23 -20.18 -1.75
C GLY A 56 -2.14 -18.71 -1.41
N GLY A 57 -0.94 -18.11 -1.39
CA GLY A 57 -0.80 -16.69 -1.04
C GLY A 57 -1.51 -15.77 -2.02
N ASP A 58 -1.37 -16.01 -3.32
CA ASP A 58 -2.04 -15.23 -4.36
C ASP A 58 -3.57 -15.35 -4.26
N ARG A 59 -4.07 -16.56 -4.01
CA ARG A 59 -5.51 -16.76 -3.84
C ARG A 59 -6.04 -16.07 -2.57
N ALA A 60 -5.22 -16.02 -1.52
CA ALA A 60 -5.59 -15.31 -0.29
C ALA A 60 -5.77 -13.82 -0.55
N VAL A 61 -4.90 -13.22 -1.38
CA VAL A 61 -5.05 -11.81 -1.79
C VAL A 61 -6.40 -11.59 -2.48
N LEU A 62 -6.73 -12.45 -3.43
CA LEU A 62 -7.99 -12.33 -4.17
C LEU A 62 -9.19 -12.56 -3.26
N GLU A 63 -9.08 -13.45 -2.27
CA GLU A 63 -10.15 -13.68 -1.30
C GLU A 63 -10.44 -12.44 -0.47
N LEU A 64 -9.40 -11.71 -0.04
CA LEU A 64 -9.57 -10.46 0.69
C LEU A 64 -10.31 -9.43 -0.16
N LEU A 65 -10.01 -9.38 -1.45
CA LEU A 65 -10.70 -8.49 -2.37
C LEU A 65 -12.15 -8.91 -2.55
N HIS A 66 -12.40 -10.22 -2.70
CA HIS A 66 -13.75 -10.77 -2.86
C HIS A 66 -14.63 -10.48 -1.65
N ARG A 67 -14.06 -10.61 -0.45
CA ARG A 67 -14.76 -10.33 0.82
C ARG A 67 -14.88 -8.85 1.14
N LYS A 68 -14.38 -7.98 0.28
CA LYS A 68 -14.43 -6.53 0.47
C LYS A 68 -13.63 -6.05 1.69
N VAL A 69 -12.65 -6.81 2.10
CA VAL A 69 -11.65 -6.36 3.07
C VAL A 69 -10.69 -5.38 2.39
N LEU A 70 -10.44 -5.60 1.09
CA LEU A 70 -9.71 -4.67 0.22
C LEU A 70 -10.65 -4.10 -0.83
N ASP A 71 -10.39 -2.85 -1.23
CA ASP A 71 -11.09 -2.20 -2.32
C ASP A 71 -10.08 -1.53 -3.23
N ILE A 72 -10.38 -1.48 -4.52
CA ILE A 72 -9.53 -0.86 -5.53
C ILE A 72 -10.30 0.28 -6.19
N PRO A 73 -10.35 1.47 -5.54
CA PRO A 73 -11.04 2.61 -6.09
C PRO A 73 -10.22 3.37 -7.14
N PHE A 74 -8.96 2.98 -7.34
CA PHE A 74 -7.99 3.70 -8.15
C PHE A 74 -7.95 3.16 -9.57
N ARG A 75 -8.07 4.07 -10.54
CA ARG A 75 -7.95 3.74 -11.96
C ARG A 75 -6.73 4.46 -12.54
N LEU A 76 -5.67 3.71 -12.74
CA LEU A 76 -4.39 4.24 -13.23
C LEU A 76 -4.56 5.08 -14.50
N VAL A 77 -5.41 4.62 -15.41
CA VAL A 77 -5.59 5.27 -16.71
C VAL A 77 -6.06 6.72 -16.58
N GLU A 78 -6.72 7.07 -15.49
CA GLU A 78 -7.22 8.44 -15.26
C GLU A 78 -6.12 9.39 -14.76
N TYR A 79 -4.96 8.85 -14.34
CA TYR A 79 -3.92 9.62 -13.67
C TYR A 79 -2.54 9.42 -14.29
N VAL A 80 -2.48 9.04 -15.56
CA VAL A 80 -1.23 8.70 -16.25
C VAL A 80 -0.20 9.84 -16.17
N SER A 81 -0.64 11.08 -16.36
CA SER A 81 0.29 12.23 -16.33
C SER A 81 0.90 12.42 -14.95
N GLN A 82 0.09 12.34 -13.89
CA GLN A 82 0.56 12.49 -12.51
C GLN A 82 1.50 11.36 -12.12
N ILE A 83 1.17 10.13 -12.51
CA ILE A 83 2.01 8.97 -12.22
C ILE A 83 3.35 9.07 -12.95
N ALA A 84 3.34 9.45 -14.23
CA ALA A 84 4.57 9.64 -15.01
C ALA A 84 5.46 10.72 -14.39
N TRP A 85 4.86 11.80 -13.92
CA TRP A 85 5.60 12.87 -13.25
C TRP A 85 6.28 12.38 -11.98
N LEU A 86 5.57 11.59 -11.16
CA LEU A 86 6.11 11.03 -9.92
C LEU A 86 7.29 10.08 -10.20
N LEU A 87 7.14 9.20 -11.19
CA LEU A 87 8.21 8.25 -11.54
C LEU A 87 9.47 8.98 -12.00
N LYS A 88 9.31 10.10 -12.74
CA LYS A 88 10.44 10.90 -13.18
C LYS A 88 11.08 11.63 -12.01
N LYS A 89 10.28 12.25 -11.16
CA LYS A 89 10.78 12.99 -9.99
C LYS A 89 11.58 12.11 -9.03
N TYR A 90 11.10 10.90 -8.78
CA TYR A 90 11.72 9.99 -7.80
C TYR A 90 12.51 8.86 -8.46
N ALA A 91 13.01 9.08 -9.68
CA ALA A 91 13.77 8.06 -10.42
C ALA A 91 14.98 7.55 -9.64
N ASP A 92 15.61 8.41 -8.83
CA ASP A 92 16.81 8.07 -8.05
C ASP A 92 16.52 7.23 -6.81
N ILE A 93 15.26 7.16 -6.37
CA ILE A 93 14.90 6.45 -5.12
C ILE A 93 14.99 4.93 -5.22
N PRO A 94 14.68 4.13 -6.27
CA PRO A 94 13.77 4.30 -7.40
C PRO A 94 12.31 3.98 -7.02
N MET A 95 11.42 4.84 -7.41
CA MET A 95 9.99 4.65 -7.15
C MET A 95 9.40 3.58 -8.06
N SER A 96 8.68 2.62 -7.50
CA SER A 96 7.95 1.63 -8.29
C SER A 96 6.62 2.21 -8.80
N LEU A 97 6.01 1.54 -9.78
CA LEU A 97 4.67 1.92 -10.23
C LEU A 97 3.67 1.86 -9.09
N ALA A 98 3.75 0.83 -8.24
CA ALA A 98 2.88 0.70 -7.08
C ALA A 98 3.05 1.90 -6.13
N ASP A 99 4.30 2.29 -5.84
CA ASP A 99 4.58 3.45 -4.99
C ASP A 99 3.94 4.72 -5.55
N ALA A 100 4.11 4.95 -6.85
CA ALA A 100 3.56 6.14 -7.50
C ALA A 100 2.03 6.16 -7.42
N CYS A 101 1.39 5.01 -7.63
CA CYS A 101 -0.06 4.89 -7.49
C CYS A 101 -0.52 5.21 -6.07
N LEU A 102 0.20 4.70 -5.07
CA LEU A 102 -0.15 4.95 -3.66
C LEU A 102 0.03 6.42 -3.30
N VAL A 103 1.09 7.07 -3.77
CA VAL A 103 1.26 8.52 -3.56
C VAL A 103 0.08 9.27 -4.15
N ARG A 104 -0.32 8.95 -5.39
CA ARG A 104 -1.49 9.60 -5.98
C ARG A 104 -2.75 9.35 -5.18
N MET A 105 -2.93 8.14 -4.64
CA MET A 105 -4.08 7.83 -3.80
C MET A 105 -4.10 8.70 -2.53
N THR A 106 -2.94 9.03 -1.95
CA THR A 106 -2.91 9.93 -0.78
C THR A 106 -3.41 11.33 -1.13
N GLU A 107 -3.29 11.73 -2.39
CA GLU A 107 -3.81 13.03 -2.87
C GLU A 107 -5.32 12.98 -3.08
N LEU A 108 -5.83 11.84 -3.55
CA LEU A 108 -7.26 11.63 -3.77
C LEU A 108 -8.02 11.38 -2.45
N TYR A 109 -7.35 10.82 -1.46
CA TYR A 109 -7.90 10.52 -0.13
C TYR A 109 -7.02 11.19 0.92
N PRO A 110 -7.11 12.52 1.06
CA PRO A 110 -6.12 13.30 1.82
C PRO A 110 -6.04 12.98 3.31
N ASP A 111 -7.10 12.40 3.87
CA ASP A 111 -7.12 12.04 5.30
C ASP A 111 -6.66 10.59 5.55
N SER A 112 -6.38 9.83 4.49
CA SER A 112 -6.02 8.42 4.61
C SER A 112 -4.51 8.25 4.72
N PRO A 113 -4.02 7.62 5.81
CA PRO A 113 -2.60 7.30 5.92
C PRO A 113 -2.26 6.07 5.09
N VAL A 114 -0.97 5.88 4.81
CA VAL A 114 -0.46 4.69 4.14
C VAL A 114 0.09 3.72 5.18
N LEU A 115 -0.44 2.51 5.19
CA LEU A 115 0.12 1.41 5.98
C LEU A 115 1.25 0.79 5.17
N THR A 116 2.48 0.89 5.67
CA THR A 116 3.66 0.51 4.90
C THR A 116 4.79 0.00 5.78
N LEU A 117 5.64 -0.81 5.18
CA LEU A 117 6.93 -1.24 5.74
C LEU A 117 8.10 -0.63 4.95
N ASP A 118 7.82 0.32 4.06
CA ASP A 118 8.81 0.94 3.18
C ASP A 118 9.11 2.36 3.65
N THR A 119 10.34 2.59 4.12
CA THR A 119 10.78 3.90 4.61
C THR A 119 10.84 4.97 3.52
N ASP A 120 10.82 4.57 2.24
CA ASP A 120 10.82 5.53 1.13
C ASP A 120 9.58 6.44 1.17
N PHE A 121 8.48 6.00 1.78
CA PHE A 121 7.31 6.86 1.96
C PHE A 121 7.56 8.05 2.88
N ASN A 122 8.66 8.05 3.63
CA ASN A 122 9.11 9.23 4.37
C ASN A 122 9.77 10.27 3.45
N ILE A 123 10.18 9.86 2.25
CA ILE A 123 10.82 10.73 1.26
C ILE A 123 9.80 11.27 0.27
N TYR A 124 8.87 10.43 -0.18
CA TYR A 124 7.84 10.83 -1.14
C TYR A 124 6.97 11.95 -0.55
N ARG A 125 6.45 12.80 -1.43
CA ARG A 125 5.57 13.90 -1.02
C ARG A 125 4.28 13.87 -1.84
N LYS A 126 3.15 14.12 -1.18
CA LYS A 126 1.88 14.32 -1.88
C LYS A 126 1.72 15.80 -2.21
N ASN A 127 0.96 16.09 -3.25
CA ASN A 127 0.75 17.46 -3.71
C ASN A 127 2.09 18.20 -3.86
N LYS A 128 3.12 17.47 -4.33
CA LYS A 128 4.49 17.94 -4.63
C LYS A 128 5.35 18.28 -3.41
N HIS A 129 4.76 18.64 -2.25
CA HIS A 129 5.56 19.15 -1.12
C HIS A 129 5.08 18.71 0.26
N ARG A 130 3.94 18.04 0.37
CA ARG A 130 3.39 17.66 1.68
C ARG A 130 3.85 16.27 2.10
N VAL A 131 4.18 16.14 3.38
CA VAL A 131 4.54 14.85 3.97
C VAL A 131 3.35 13.90 3.92
N ILE A 132 3.62 12.64 3.56
CA ILE A 132 2.61 11.58 3.57
C ILE A 132 2.57 10.99 4.98
N ARG A 133 1.38 10.93 5.57
CA ARG A 133 1.20 10.27 6.88
C ARG A 133 1.26 8.76 6.67
N THR A 134 2.10 8.08 7.46
CA THR A 134 2.28 6.64 7.36
C THR A 134 1.97 5.96 8.68
N LEU A 135 1.54 4.71 8.59
CA LEU A 135 1.43 3.79 9.71
C LEU A 135 2.48 2.70 9.46
N SER A 136 3.48 2.64 10.33
CA SER A 136 4.59 1.70 10.21
C SER A 136 5.05 1.28 11.60
N PRO A 137 5.83 0.19 11.71
CA PRO A 137 6.35 -0.22 13.03
C PRO A 137 7.19 0.88 13.67
N SER A 138 7.14 0.96 15.01
CA SER A 138 7.84 2.02 15.76
C SER A 138 9.36 1.97 15.61
N ASP A 139 9.93 0.84 15.21
CA ASP A 139 11.37 0.70 14.95
C ASP A 139 11.76 1.16 13.53
N PHE A 140 10.81 1.63 12.74
CA PHE A 140 11.00 2.14 11.38
C PHE A 140 11.14 3.67 11.41
N LYS A 141 12.33 4.16 11.72
CA LYS A 141 12.55 5.61 11.72
C LYS A 141 13.78 6.00 10.96
#